data_87a767aa0b1e9626557e4063e05aad56
#
_entry.id   87a767aa0b1e9626557e4063e05aad56
#
_cell.length_a   1.000
_cell.length_b   1.000
_cell.length_c   1.000
_cell.angle_alpha   90.00
_cell.angle_beta   90.00
_cell.angle_gamma   90.00
#
_symmetry.space_group_name_H-M   'P 1'
#
loop_
_entity.id
_entity.type
_entity.pdbx_description
1 polymer ?
#
loop_
_entity_poly.entity_id
_entity_poly.type
_entity_poly.pdbx_seq_one_letter_code
_entity_poly.pdbx_strand_id
1 'polypeptide(L)'
;MLQPKVVFAPIDFSDPARDAADTAADLASRYSAALVIAHVVPALPKLPAGVSVFKEGEYERRLHEDAVKRIAEVADKYAQSGISVRSEVGVANDVGMEIVRIAERNKADLIVIATHGLTGWNKIVFGSVAEKVVRLAESPVLLLKAPPTNKR
;
A
#
# COMPACT_ATOMS: atom_id res chain seq x y z
N MET A 1 -24.71 -8.34 1.58
CA MET A 1 -23.54 -9.14 1.98
C MET A 1 -22.38 -8.68 1.13
N LEU A 2 -21.23 -8.34 1.73
CA LEU A 2 -20.06 -7.90 0.98
C LEU A 2 -19.48 -9.07 0.19
N GLN A 3 -19.43 -8.95 -1.12
CA GLN A 3 -18.78 -9.91 -2.04
C GLN A 3 -17.84 -9.12 -2.95
N PRO A 4 -16.61 -8.86 -2.48
CA PRO A 4 -15.67 -8.06 -3.25
C PRO A 4 -15.28 -8.78 -4.53
N LYS A 5 -15.16 -8.05 -5.64
CA LYS A 5 -14.58 -8.49 -6.91
C LYS A 5 -13.13 -8.02 -7.04
N VAL A 6 -12.79 -6.95 -6.34
CA VAL A 6 -11.44 -6.39 -6.27
C VAL A 6 -11.11 -6.08 -4.82
N VAL A 7 -10.11 -6.77 -4.29
CA VAL A 7 -9.51 -6.49 -2.97
C VAL A 7 -8.23 -5.70 -3.19
N PHE A 8 -8.08 -4.60 -2.49
CA PHE A 8 -6.93 -3.71 -2.62
C PHE A 8 -6.11 -3.68 -1.32
N ALA A 9 -4.79 -3.80 -1.44
CA ALA A 9 -3.86 -3.76 -0.32
C ALA A 9 -2.70 -2.80 -0.60
N PRO A 10 -2.66 -1.62 0.03
CA PRO A 10 -1.48 -0.77 0.00
C PRO A 10 -0.39 -1.34 0.90
N ILE A 11 0.86 -1.34 0.44
CA ILE A 11 2.00 -1.83 1.19
C ILE A 11 3.14 -0.81 1.23
N ASP A 12 3.83 -0.74 2.37
CA ASP A 12 5.07 0.02 2.56
C ASP A 12 6.27 -0.90 2.81
N PHE A 13 6.10 -2.19 2.51
CA PHE A 13 7.06 -3.28 2.71
C PHE A 13 7.42 -3.58 4.18
N SER A 14 6.73 -2.99 5.15
CA SER A 14 6.81 -3.38 6.56
C SER A 14 6.13 -4.72 6.82
N ASP A 15 6.48 -5.39 7.92
CA ASP A 15 5.84 -6.66 8.29
C ASP A 15 4.33 -6.50 8.50
N PRO A 16 3.81 -5.46 9.21
CA PRO A 16 2.37 -5.26 9.33
C PRO A 16 1.67 -5.08 7.99
N ALA A 17 2.29 -4.39 7.03
CA ALA A 17 1.72 -4.20 5.70
C ALA A 17 1.72 -5.51 4.90
N ARG A 18 2.72 -6.37 5.09
CA ARG A 18 2.74 -7.71 4.51
C ARG A 18 1.66 -8.61 5.08
N ASP A 19 1.44 -8.58 6.40
CA ASP A 19 0.35 -9.32 7.06
C ASP A 19 -1.02 -8.86 6.53
N ALA A 20 -1.18 -7.56 6.28
CA ALA A 20 -2.38 -7.01 5.67
C ALA A 20 -2.55 -7.51 4.21
N ALA A 21 -1.48 -7.56 3.44
CA ALA A 21 -1.50 -8.08 2.08
C ALA A 21 -1.77 -9.59 2.04
N ASP A 22 -1.22 -10.39 2.96
CA ASP A 22 -1.52 -11.81 3.11
C ASP A 22 -3.02 -12.03 3.43
N THR A 23 -3.60 -11.21 4.31
CA THR A 23 -5.04 -11.23 4.60
C THR A 23 -5.87 -10.83 3.38
N ALA A 24 -5.45 -9.81 2.63
CA ALA A 24 -6.10 -9.40 1.40
C ALA A 24 -6.09 -10.52 0.34
N ALA A 25 -4.97 -11.23 0.23
CA ALA A 25 -4.83 -12.36 -0.68
C ALA A 25 -5.74 -13.54 -0.30
N ASP A 26 -5.84 -13.86 1.00
CA ASP A 26 -6.77 -14.88 1.50
C ASP A 26 -8.22 -14.51 1.18
N LEU A 27 -8.61 -13.26 1.41
CA LEU A 27 -9.94 -12.77 1.05
C LEU A 27 -10.18 -12.82 -0.46
N ALA A 28 -9.21 -12.38 -1.28
CA ALA A 28 -9.32 -12.44 -2.73
C ALA A 28 -9.51 -13.88 -3.22
N SER A 29 -8.75 -14.83 -2.67
CA SER A 29 -8.89 -16.26 -2.98
C SER A 29 -10.28 -16.78 -2.61
N ARG A 30 -10.77 -16.49 -1.41
CA ARG A 30 -12.08 -16.97 -0.91
C ARG A 30 -13.27 -16.46 -1.72
N TYR A 31 -13.17 -15.21 -2.20
CA TYR A 31 -14.25 -14.59 -2.98
C TYR A 31 -14.05 -14.69 -4.50
N SER A 32 -13.00 -15.35 -4.96
CA SER A 32 -12.59 -15.36 -6.39
C SER A 32 -12.44 -13.95 -6.95
N ALA A 33 -11.94 -13.04 -6.13
CA ALA A 33 -11.69 -11.64 -6.45
C ALA A 33 -10.29 -11.43 -7.03
N ALA A 34 -10.09 -10.35 -7.77
CA ALA A 34 -8.75 -9.88 -8.11
C ALA A 34 -8.11 -9.20 -6.88
N LEU A 35 -6.81 -9.39 -6.72
CA LEU A 35 -6.00 -8.66 -5.74
C LEU A 35 -5.23 -7.54 -6.44
N VAL A 36 -5.31 -6.34 -5.89
CA VAL A 36 -4.48 -5.21 -6.32
C VAL A 36 -3.56 -4.81 -5.16
N ILE A 37 -2.26 -4.88 -5.40
CA ILE A 37 -1.25 -4.45 -4.42
C ILE A 37 -0.66 -3.14 -4.91
N ALA A 38 -0.59 -2.14 -4.04
CA ALA A 38 -0.03 -0.84 -4.39
C ALA A 38 1.04 -0.38 -3.41
N HIS A 39 2.04 0.32 -3.93
CA HIS A 39 3.00 1.07 -3.15
C HIS A 39 3.03 2.52 -3.61
N VAL A 40 3.13 3.46 -2.67
CA VAL A 40 3.29 4.87 -2.99
C VAL A 40 4.65 5.34 -2.50
N VAL A 41 5.49 5.75 -3.43
CA VAL A 41 6.78 6.40 -3.14
C VAL A 41 6.47 7.85 -2.75
N PRO A 42 6.88 8.32 -1.56
CA PRO A 42 6.77 9.73 -1.23
C PRO A 42 7.58 10.57 -2.22
N ALA A 43 6.95 11.60 -2.79
CA ALA A 43 7.68 12.54 -3.63
C ALA A 43 8.72 13.32 -2.80
N LEU A 44 9.88 13.56 -3.39
CA LEU A 44 10.92 14.34 -2.73
C LEU A 44 10.51 15.80 -2.59
N PRO A 45 10.86 16.47 -1.48
CA PRO A 45 10.67 17.91 -1.35
C PRO A 45 11.43 18.61 -2.48
N LYS A 46 10.79 19.56 -3.15
CA LYS A 46 11.50 20.41 -4.14
C LYS A 46 12.61 21.18 -3.45
N LEU A 47 13.86 21.00 -3.90
CA LEU A 47 14.97 21.77 -3.40
C LEU A 47 14.89 23.24 -3.85
N PRO A 48 15.47 24.18 -3.07
CA PRO A 48 15.55 25.58 -3.46
C PRO A 48 16.24 25.76 -4.80
N ALA A 49 15.84 26.78 -5.58
CA ALA A 49 16.47 27.12 -6.85
C ALA A 49 18.00 27.30 -6.69
N GLY A 50 18.76 26.53 -7.47
CA GLY A 50 20.25 26.58 -7.44
C GLY A 50 20.93 25.28 -6.99
N VAL A 51 20.20 24.29 -6.50
CA VAL A 51 20.72 22.94 -6.24
C VAL A 51 20.49 22.07 -7.47
N SER A 52 21.49 21.28 -7.84
CA SER A 52 21.53 20.55 -9.12
C SER A 52 20.32 19.63 -9.33
N VAL A 53 19.40 20.04 -10.17
CA VAL A 53 18.14 19.33 -10.54
C VAL A 53 18.43 17.99 -11.25
N PHE A 54 19.59 17.83 -11.84
CA PHE A 54 19.95 16.61 -12.59
C PHE A 54 20.09 15.35 -11.72
N LYS A 55 20.48 15.51 -10.45
CA LYS A 55 20.62 14.37 -9.53
C LYS A 55 19.28 13.97 -8.87
N GLU A 56 18.34 14.89 -8.78
CA GLU A 56 17.02 14.64 -8.16
C GLU A 56 16.15 13.74 -9.03
N GLY A 57 15.99 14.05 -10.29
CA GLY A 57 15.20 13.25 -11.22
C GLY A 57 15.75 11.84 -11.41
N GLU A 58 17.07 11.66 -11.38
CA GLU A 58 17.69 10.34 -11.44
C GLU A 58 17.43 9.55 -10.14
N TYR A 59 17.49 10.19 -8.99
CA TYR A 59 17.21 9.56 -7.72
C TYR A 59 15.74 9.14 -7.59
N GLU A 60 14.79 10.01 -7.94
CA GLU A 60 13.36 9.70 -7.98
C GLU A 60 13.07 8.53 -8.92
N ARG A 61 13.67 8.53 -10.11
CA ARG A 61 13.53 7.42 -11.05
C ARG A 61 14.03 6.11 -10.48
N ARG A 62 15.19 6.09 -9.80
CA ARG A 62 15.72 4.89 -9.15
C ARG A 62 14.81 4.38 -8.04
N LEU A 63 14.31 5.28 -7.19
CA LEU A 63 13.35 4.91 -6.13
C LEU A 63 12.07 4.28 -6.72
N HIS A 64 11.56 4.84 -7.80
CA HIS A 64 10.40 4.30 -8.49
C HIS A 64 10.70 2.94 -9.12
N GLU A 65 11.82 2.80 -9.82
CA GLU A 65 12.24 1.52 -10.43
C GLU A 65 12.43 0.42 -9.38
N ASP A 66 13.05 0.73 -8.25
CA ASP A 66 13.22 -0.20 -7.13
C ASP A 66 11.87 -0.59 -6.52
N ALA A 67 10.96 0.36 -6.35
CA ALA A 67 9.62 0.10 -5.86
C ALA A 67 8.83 -0.81 -6.82
N VAL A 68 8.94 -0.57 -8.14
CA VAL A 68 8.30 -1.42 -9.17
C VAL A 68 8.82 -2.86 -9.10
N LYS A 69 10.14 -3.06 -8.95
CA LYS A 69 10.72 -4.40 -8.81
C LYS A 69 10.21 -5.10 -7.54
N ARG A 70 10.29 -4.42 -6.41
CA ARG A 70 9.88 -4.98 -5.10
C ARG A 70 8.40 -5.34 -5.05
N ILE A 71 7.53 -4.49 -5.62
CA ILE A 71 6.09 -4.77 -5.62
C ILE A 71 5.75 -5.91 -6.58
N ALA A 72 6.47 -6.05 -7.69
CA ALA A 72 6.31 -7.16 -8.62
C ALA A 72 6.65 -8.50 -7.95
N GLU A 73 7.74 -8.57 -7.18
CA GLU A 73 8.12 -9.76 -6.40
C GLU A 73 7.02 -10.17 -5.40
N VAL A 74 6.41 -9.18 -4.74
CA VAL A 74 5.29 -9.44 -3.83
C VAL A 74 4.06 -9.93 -4.59
N ALA A 75 3.74 -9.33 -5.73
CA ALA A 75 2.62 -9.73 -6.58
C ALA A 75 2.79 -11.16 -7.11
N ASP A 76 4.00 -11.52 -7.56
CA ASP A 76 4.34 -12.84 -8.06
C ASP A 76 4.14 -13.93 -7.00
N LYS A 77 4.48 -13.65 -5.74
CA LYS A 77 4.22 -14.57 -4.62
C LYS A 77 2.74 -14.98 -4.54
N TYR A 78 1.83 -14.02 -4.68
CA TYR A 78 0.39 -14.30 -4.62
C TYR A 78 -0.16 -14.90 -5.92
N ALA A 79 0.39 -14.49 -7.07
CA ALA A 79 0.00 -15.07 -8.37
C ALA A 79 0.31 -16.57 -8.44
N GLN A 80 1.42 -17.02 -7.83
CA GLN A 80 1.76 -18.45 -7.73
C GLN A 80 0.72 -19.26 -6.96
N SER A 81 -0.08 -18.63 -6.10
CA SER A 81 -1.20 -19.27 -5.40
C SER A 81 -2.50 -19.30 -6.21
N GLY A 82 -2.46 -18.92 -7.49
CA GLY A 82 -3.63 -18.93 -8.40
C GLY A 82 -4.55 -17.74 -8.27
N ILE A 83 -4.15 -16.68 -7.56
CA ILE A 83 -4.93 -15.44 -7.43
C ILE A 83 -4.62 -14.53 -8.62
N SER A 84 -5.65 -13.89 -9.19
CA SER A 84 -5.46 -12.82 -10.17
C SER A 84 -4.90 -11.58 -9.48
N VAL A 85 -3.62 -11.25 -9.72
CA VAL A 85 -2.93 -10.14 -9.04
C VAL A 85 -2.52 -9.06 -10.03
N ARG A 86 -2.69 -7.81 -9.62
CA ARG A 86 -2.11 -6.63 -10.29
C ARG A 86 -1.30 -5.84 -9.27
N SER A 87 -0.23 -5.20 -9.72
CA SER A 87 0.57 -4.31 -8.87
C SER A 87 0.67 -2.92 -9.48
N GLU A 88 0.74 -1.90 -8.62
CA GLU A 88 0.81 -0.51 -9.04
C GLU A 88 1.72 0.30 -8.11
N VAL A 89 2.53 1.19 -8.67
CA VAL A 89 3.37 2.13 -7.92
C VAL A 89 2.92 3.55 -8.22
N GLY A 90 2.56 4.29 -7.18
CA GLY A 90 2.31 5.73 -7.25
C GLY A 90 3.49 6.54 -6.74
N VAL A 91 3.54 7.82 -7.10
CA VAL A 91 4.46 8.81 -6.52
C VAL A 91 3.63 10.03 -6.12
N ALA A 92 3.68 10.44 -4.86
CA ALA A 92 2.89 11.57 -4.40
C ALA A 92 3.46 12.22 -3.13
N ASN A 93 3.16 13.51 -2.93
CA ASN A 93 3.44 14.19 -1.67
C ASN A 93 2.52 13.71 -0.54
N ASP A 94 1.28 13.35 -0.88
CA ASP A 94 0.30 12.82 0.05
C ASP A 94 0.04 11.35 -0.23
N VAL A 95 0.75 10.50 0.48
CA VAL A 95 0.68 9.03 0.34
C VAL A 95 -0.73 8.50 0.57
N GLY A 96 -1.42 8.95 1.61
CA GLY A 96 -2.76 8.47 1.96
C GLY A 96 -3.79 8.82 0.89
N MET A 97 -3.75 10.04 0.35
CA MET A 97 -4.61 10.46 -0.75
C MET A 97 -4.34 9.65 -2.02
N GLU A 98 -3.07 9.40 -2.34
CA GLU A 98 -2.74 8.63 -3.54
C GLU A 98 -3.17 7.16 -3.42
N ILE A 99 -3.06 6.57 -2.23
CA ILE A 99 -3.61 5.23 -1.96
C ILE A 99 -5.11 5.17 -2.28
N VAL A 100 -5.88 6.16 -1.83
CA VAL A 100 -7.33 6.23 -2.11
C VAL A 100 -7.57 6.36 -3.61
N ARG A 101 -6.84 7.23 -4.32
CA ARG A 101 -6.94 7.37 -5.78
C ARG A 101 -6.61 6.08 -6.53
N ILE A 102 -5.58 5.36 -6.09
CA ILE A 102 -5.23 4.05 -6.69
C ILE A 102 -6.37 3.05 -6.46
N ALA A 103 -6.93 2.99 -5.27
CA ALA A 103 -8.06 2.11 -4.97
C ALA A 103 -9.27 2.43 -5.85
N GLU A 104 -9.63 3.70 -6.01
CA GLU A 104 -10.76 4.17 -6.84
C GLU A 104 -10.57 3.83 -8.32
N ARG A 105 -9.40 4.16 -8.91
CA ARG A 105 -9.15 3.85 -10.34
C ARG A 105 -9.08 2.36 -10.63
N ASN A 106 -8.74 1.53 -9.64
CA ASN A 106 -8.81 0.07 -9.73
C ASN A 106 -10.19 -0.49 -9.36
N LYS A 107 -11.17 0.35 -9.02
CA LYS A 107 -12.52 -0.06 -8.61
C LYS A 107 -12.49 -1.06 -7.45
N ALA A 108 -11.69 -0.77 -6.43
CA ALA A 108 -11.60 -1.61 -5.26
C ALA A 108 -12.94 -1.66 -4.51
N ASP A 109 -13.41 -2.87 -4.19
CA ASP A 109 -14.61 -3.11 -3.40
C ASP A 109 -14.31 -3.24 -1.90
N LEU A 110 -13.05 -3.50 -1.58
CA LEU A 110 -12.54 -3.64 -0.22
C LEU A 110 -11.08 -3.21 -0.17
N ILE A 111 -10.75 -2.35 0.77
CA ILE A 111 -9.37 -1.97 1.09
C ILE A 111 -8.95 -2.70 2.35
N VAL A 112 -7.80 -3.36 2.34
CA VAL A 112 -7.22 -4.04 3.50
C VAL A 112 -5.89 -3.35 3.83
N ILE A 113 -5.78 -2.72 5.00
CA ILE A 113 -4.61 -1.93 5.38
C ILE A 113 -4.23 -2.16 6.84
N ALA A 114 -2.93 -2.15 7.14
CA ALA A 114 -2.43 -2.20 8.51
C ALA A 114 -2.59 -0.84 9.20
N THR A 115 -2.86 -0.84 10.50
CA THR A 115 -2.97 0.40 11.30
C THR A 115 -1.65 1.13 11.47
N HIS A 116 -0.50 0.42 11.36
CA HIS A 116 0.85 0.95 11.49
C HIS A 116 1.72 0.44 10.35
N GLY A 117 2.59 1.29 9.84
CA GLY A 117 3.63 0.98 8.87
C GLY A 117 5.02 0.97 9.54
N LEU A 118 6.03 1.44 8.79
CA LEU A 118 7.44 1.46 9.19
C LEU A 118 7.74 2.24 10.49
N THR A 119 6.87 3.16 10.91
CA THR A 119 7.10 4.05 12.08
C THR A 119 6.56 3.53 13.40
N GLY A 120 6.16 2.27 13.48
CA GLY A 120 5.49 1.57 14.59
C GLY A 120 5.80 2.06 16.01
N TRP A 121 5.02 3.02 16.54
CA TRP A 121 5.10 3.49 17.92
C TRP A 121 4.01 2.89 18.81
N ASN A 122 4.42 2.53 20.02
CA ASN A 122 3.62 1.90 21.07
C ASN A 122 2.49 2.81 21.59
N LYS A 123 1.38 2.89 20.90
CA LYS A 123 0.06 3.21 21.49
C LYS A 123 -0.98 3.11 20.38
N ILE A 124 -2.22 2.85 20.72
CA ILE A 124 -3.44 2.73 19.91
C ILE A 124 -3.67 4.04 19.10
N VAL A 125 -2.76 4.38 18.21
CA VAL A 125 -2.88 5.53 17.32
C VAL A 125 -2.80 4.97 15.92
N PHE A 126 -3.83 5.16 15.14
CA PHE A 126 -3.80 4.90 13.70
C PHE A 126 -2.64 5.68 13.08
N GLY A 127 -1.84 5.05 12.25
CA GLY A 127 -0.84 5.77 11.47
C GLY A 127 -1.54 6.81 10.56
N SER A 128 -0.88 7.93 10.32
CA SER A 128 -1.46 9.04 9.54
C SER A 128 -1.98 8.62 8.16
N VAL A 129 -1.33 7.65 7.52
CA VAL A 129 -1.76 7.09 6.24
C VAL A 129 -3.04 6.27 6.38
N ALA A 130 -3.08 5.34 7.35
CA ALA A 130 -4.27 4.51 7.59
C ALA A 130 -5.48 5.35 8.00
N GLU A 131 -5.29 6.34 8.88
CA GLU A 131 -6.34 7.28 9.26
C GLU A 131 -6.90 8.04 8.05
N LYS A 132 -6.02 8.53 7.18
CA LYS A 132 -6.44 9.24 5.98
C LYS A 132 -7.21 8.34 5.01
N VAL A 133 -6.75 7.12 4.79
CA VAL A 133 -7.44 6.13 3.95
C VAL A 133 -8.85 5.85 4.50
N VAL A 134 -8.98 5.58 5.79
CA VAL A 134 -10.30 5.34 6.42
C VAL A 134 -11.25 6.53 6.27
N ARG A 135 -10.72 7.75 6.38
CA ARG A 135 -11.54 8.96 6.30
C ARG A 135 -11.99 9.29 4.88
N LEU A 136 -11.20 8.96 3.87
CA LEU A 136 -11.41 9.42 2.50
C LEU A 136 -11.89 8.33 1.54
N ALA A 137 -11.68 7.06 1.86
CA ALA A 137 -12.10 5.96 0.99
C ALA A 137 -13.63 5.86 0.94
N GLU A 138 -14.17 5.71 -0.27
CA GLU A 138 -15.59 5.39 -0.47
C GLU A 138 -15.87 3.91 -0.27
N SER A 139 -14.86 3.06 -0.54
CA SER A 139 -14.96 1.62 -0.35
C SER A 139 -14.79 1.23 1.13
N PRO A 140 -15.41 0.12 1.58
CA PRO A 140 -15.14 -0.46 2.89
C PRO A 140 -13.65 -0.66 3.15
N VAL A 141 -13.22 -0.38 4.38
CA VAL A 141 -11.82 -0.52 4.82
C VAL A 141 -11.74 -1.52 5.96
N LEU A 142 -10.98 -2.59 5.75
CA LEU A 142 -10.59 -3.53 6.78
C LEU A 142 -9.24 -3.12 7.36
N LEU A 143 -9.24 -2.72 8.62
CA LEU A 143 -8.04 -2.36 9.36
C LEU A 143 -7.48 -3.55 10.12
N LEU A 144 -6.23 -3.89 9.86
CA LEU A 144 -5.51 -4.90 10.61
C LEU A 144 -4.62 -4.24 11.67
N LYS A 145 -4.87 -4.60 12.92
CA LYS A 145 -4.03 -4.14 14.02
C LYS A 145 -2.70 -4.88 13.99
N ALA A 146 -1.61 -4.14 13.90
CA ALA A 146 -0.29 -4.73 14.08
C ALA A 146 -0.18 -5.41 15.47
N PRO A 147 0.39 -6.62 15.56
CA PRO A 147 0.65 -7.25 16.84
C PRO A 147 1.57 -6.34 17.67
N PRO A 148 1.41 -6.33 19.01
CA PRO A 148 2.31 -5.58 19.87
C PRO A 148 3.74 -6.06 19.65
N THR A 149 4.65 -5.14 19.31
CA THR A 149 6.07 -5.45 19.23
C THR A 149 6.56 -5.84 20.61
N ASN A 150 6.72 -7.13 20.85
CA ASN A 150 7.44 -7.62 22.03
C ASN A 150 8.91 -7.19 21.87
N LYS A 151 9.26 -6.05 22.45
CA LYS A 151 10.68 -5.76 22.71
C LYS A 151 11.14 -6.78 23.75
N ARG A 152 11.84 -7.81 23.32
CA ARG A 152 12.78 -8.53 24.18
C ARG A 152 14.03 -7.69 24.39
#